data_ce7110b67972e057e9ceb3dac7804d0b
#
_entry.id   ce7110b67972e057e9ceb3dac7804d0b
#
_cell.length_a   1.000
_cell.length_b   1.000
_cell.length_c   1.000
_cell.angle_alpha   90.00
_cell.angle_beta   90.00
_cell.angle_gamma   90.00
#
_symmetry.space_group_name_H-M   'P 1'
#
loop_
_entity.id
_entity.type
_entity.pdbx_description
1 polymer ?
#
loop_
_entity_poly.entity_id
_entity_poly.type
_entity_poly.pdbx_seq_one_letter_code
_entity_poly.pdbx_strand_id
1 'polypeptide(L)'
;MIAGINAAMKVLGKEMLILDRSESYIGVLIDDLVTKENHEPYRMMTSRAEYRLLLRQDNADLRLRKKGYQVGLVSKEQYDYVLWKEAKSRKKRACGTYLCRRNERGTGTA
;
A
#
# COMPACT_ATOMS: atom_id res chain seq x y z
N MET A 1 -10.74 9.23 10.90
CA MET A 1 -10.89 7.89 10.30
C MET A 1 -10.12 6.81 11.09
N ILE A 2 -8.81 6.82 11.19
CA ILE A 2 -8.04 5.77 11.92
C ILE A 2 -8.46 5.64 13.38
N ALA A 3 -8.64 6.74 14.10
CA ALA A 3 -9.13 6.71 15.49
C ALA A 3 -10.53 6.05 15.62
N GLY A 4 -11.42 6.33 14.67
CA GLY A 4 -12.75 5.70 14.64
C GLY A 4 -12.68 4.19 14.36
N ILE A 5 -11.82 3.76 13.45
CA ILE A 5 -11.58 2.35 13.16
C ILE A 5 -11.06 1.65 14.41
N ASN A 6 -10.04 2.23 15.06
CA ASN A 6 -9.43 1.63 16.25
C ASN A 6 -10.36 1.62 17.47
N ALA A 7 -11.20 2.63 17.61
CA ALA A 7 -12.25 2.63 18.63
C ALA A 7 -13.26 1.49 18.41
N ALA A 8 -13.71 1.29 17.18
CA ALA A 8 -14.59 0.19 16.82
C ALA A 8 -13.93 -1.18 17.02
N MET A 9 -12.67 -1.33 16.63
CA MET A 9 -11.92 -2.57 16.84
C MET A 9 -11.76 -2.89 18.32
N LYS A 10 -11.48 -1.89 19.15
CA LYS A 10 -11.39 -2.06 20.62
C LYS A 10 -12.71 -2.54 21.23
N VAL A 11 -13.84 -1.96 20.80
CA VAL A 11 -15.18 -2.39 21.25
C VAL A 11 -15.48 -3.83 20.82
N LEU A 12 -15.06 -4.22 19.61
CA LEU A 12 -15.25 -5.57 19.08
C LEU A 12 -14.25 -6.60 19.61
N GLY A 13 -13.28 -6.19 20.44
CA GLY A 13 -12.22 -7.07 20.95
C GLY A 13 -11.25 -7.57 19.90
N LYS A 14 -11.10 -6.83 18.79
CA LYS A 14 -10.18 -7.14 17.69
C LYS A 14 -8.90 -6.32 17.79
N GLU A 15 -7.87 -6.75 17.06
CA GLU A 15 -6.61 -6.01 16.96
C GLU A 15 -6.79 -4.63 16.32
N MET A 16 -6.08 -3.65 16.84
CA MET A 16 -6.10 -2.30 16.30
C MET A 16 -5.40 -2.24 14.94
N LEU A 17 -5.90 -1.37 14.07
CA LEU A 17 -5.26 -1.08 12.81
C LEU A 17 -4.05 -0.17 13.03
N ILE A 18 -2.86 -0.68 12.77
CA ILE A 18 -1.61 0.06 12.78
C ILE A 18 -1.08 0.11 11.34
N LEU A 19 -0.78 1.31 10.87
CA LEU A 19 -0.23 1.55 9.53
C LEU A 19 1.20 2.06 9.66
N ASP A 20 2.14 1.35 9.06
CA ASP A 20 3.54 1.75 9.03
C ASP A 20 3.81 2.91 8.08
N ARG A 21 4.94 3.58 8.27
CA ARG A 21 5.42 4.66 7.40
C ARG A 21 5.63 4.20 5.95
N SER A 22 5.97 2.93 5.74
CA SER A 22 6.13 2.32 4.42
C SER A 22 4.80 1.98 3.72
N GLU A 23 3.70 1.96 4.45
CA GLU A 23 2.41 1.51 3.94
C GLU A 23 1.49 2.64 3.51
N SER A 24 1.55 3.79 4.21
CA SER A 24 0.65 4.89 3.92
C SER A 24 1.18 6.25 4.40
N TYR A 25 0.71 7.33 3.77
CA TYR A 25 0.96 8.70 4.26
C TYR A 25 0.28 8.97 5.61
N ILE A 26 -0.84 8.32 5.91
CA ILE A 26 -1.48 8.40 7.23
C ILE A 26 -0.57 7.78 8.29
N GLY A 27 0.12 6.69 7.98
CA GLY A 27 1.14 6.10 8.86
C GLY A 27 2.29 7.07 9.14
N VAL A 28 2.80 7.75 8.12
CA VAL A 28 3.83 8.79 8.27
C VAL A 28 3.32 9.93 9.15
N LEU A 29 2.11 10.41 8.93
CA LEU A 29 1.50 11.49 9.71
C LEU A 29 1.39 11.12 11.20
N ILE A 30 0.85 9.96 11.50
CA ILE A 30 0.64 9.52 12.89
C ILE A 30 1.98 9.29 13.57
N ASP A 31 2.91 8.64 12.92
CA ASP A 31 4.25 8.40 13.46
C ASP A 31 5.00 9.71 13.74
N ASP A 32 4.98 10.67 12.83
CA ASP A 32 5.59 11.98 13.02
C ASP A 32 4.94 12.76 14.18
N LEU A 33 3.63 12.70 14.34
CA LEU A 33 2.92 13.39 15.43
C LEU A 33 3.22 12.77 16.80
N VAL A 34 3.48 11.48 16.86
CA VAL A 34 3.74 10.76 18.12
C VAL A 34 5.23 10.81 18.51
N THR A 35 6.12 10.72 17.54
CA THR A 35 7.56 10.56 17.79
C THR A 35 8.37 11.86 17.72
N LYS A 36 7.89 12.86 16.98
CA LYS A 36 8.61 14.12 16.80
C LYS A 36 7.94 15.24 17.57
N GLU A 37 8.77 16.10 18.20
CA GLU A 37 8.30 17.35 18.78
C GLU A 37 7.93 18.32 17.64
N ASN A 38 6.65 18.67 17.57
CA ASN A 38 6.13 19.62 16.60
C ASN A 38 5.72 20.91 17.33
N HIS A 39 6.55 21.94 17.21
CA HIS A 39 6.25 23.29 17.73
C HIS A 39 5.37 24.10 16.77
N GLU A 40 5.29 23.68 15.52
CA GLU A 40 4.51 24.31 14.45
C GLU A 40 3.38 23.40 13.99
N PRO A 41 2.32 23.97 13.36
CA PRO A 41 1.26 23.14 12.75
C PRO A 41 1.84 22.15 11.75
N TYR A 42 1.52 20.88 11.92
CA TYR A 42 2.01 19.83 11.04
C TYR A 42 1.33 19.90 9.68
N ARG A 43 2.12 20.00 8.62
CA ARG A 43 1.65 19.91 7.24
C ARG A 43 2.17 18.64 6.60
N MET A 44 1.27 17.82 6.06
CA MET A 44 1.64 16.62 5.32
C MET A 44 2.26 16.99 3.98
N MET A 45 3.52 16.59 3.78
CA MET A 45 4.27 16.80 2.54
C MET A 45 4.90 15.47 2.10
N THR A 46 5.02 15.26 0.80
CA THR A 46 5.67 14.06 0.24
C THR A 46 7.15 13.94 0.63
N SER A 47 7.81 15.06 0.89
CA SER A 47 9.21 15.12 1.36
C SER A 47 9.42 14.50 2.75
N ARG A 48 8.37 14.37 3.56
CA ARG A 48 8.42 13.73 4.88
C ARG A 48 8.37 12.22 4.84
N ALA A 49 7.96 11.64 3.71
CA ALA A 49 7.86 10.20 3.52
C ALA A 49 9.15 9.65 2.88
N GLU A 50 9.82 8.73 3.58
CA GLU A 50 11.03 8.04 3.08
C GLU A 50 10.69 7.15 1.87
N TYR A 51 9.52 6.55 1.90
CA TYR A 51 9.04 5.60 0.88
C TYR A 51 8.12 6.25 -0.17
N ARG A 52 8.32 7.53 -0.50
CA ARG A 52 7.45 8.27 -1.43
C ARG A 52 7.29 7.62 -2.80
N LEU A 53 8.28 6.84 -3.27
CA LEU A 53 8.22 6.11 -4.53
C LEU A 53 7.32 4.87 -4.46
N LEU A 54 7.10 4.32 -3.28
CA LEU A 54 6.17 3.23 -3.02
C LEU A 54 4.75 3.73 -2.71
N LEU A 55 4.64 4.88 -2.04
CA LEU A 55 3.38 5.46 -1.60
C LEU A 55 2.71 6.27 -2.73
N ARG A 56 2.39 5.60 -3.83
CA ARG A 56 1.74 6.21 -4.98
C ARG A 56 0.23 5.96 -4.95
N GLN A 57 -0.51 6.83 -5.61
CA GLN A 57 -1.96 6.73 -5.70
C GLN A 57 -2.40 5.51 -6.54
N ASP A 58 -1.66 5.19 -7.59
CA ASP A 58 -1.97 4.09 -8.52
C ASP A 58 -1.89 2.70 -7.90
N ASN A 59 -1.10 2.52 -6.84
CA ASN A 59 -0.94 1.25 -6.14
C ASN A 59 -1.58 1.22 -4.74
N ALA A 60 -2.31 2.25 -4.35
CA ALA A 60 -2.90 2.36 -3.03
C ALA A 60 -3.90 1.23 -2.73
N ASP A 61 -4.66 0.80 -3.74
CA ASP A 61 -5.59 -0.30 -3.65
C ASP A 61 -4.88 -1.63 -3.33
N LEU A 62 -3.75 -1.90 -3.95
CA LEU A 62 -2.96 -3.11 -3.71
C LEU A 62 -2.34 -3.14 -2.31
N ARG A 63 -1.95 -1.97 -1.77
CA ARG A 63 -1.33 -1.86 -0.45
C ARG A 63 -2.32 -1.91 0.72
N LEU A 64 -3.43 -1.20 0.60
CA LEU A 64 -4.31 -0.89 1.72
C LEU A 64 -5.62 -1.66 1.73
N ARG A 65 -6.11 -2.14 0.58
CA ARG A 65 -7.43 -2.78 0.51
C ARG A 65 -7.52 -4.08 1.30
N LYS A 66 -6.43 -4.83 1.40
CA LYS A 66 -6.35 -6.01 2.25
C LYS A 66 -6.59 -5.67 3.74
N LYS A 67 -5.93 -4.63 4.23
CA LYS A 67 -6.15 -4.13 5.61
C LYS A 67 -7.56 -3.57 5.80
N GLY A 68 -8.07 -2.84 4.81
CA GLY A 68 -9.46 -2.36 4.81
C GLY A 68 -10.50 -3.49 4.87
N TYR A 69 -10.24 -4.61 4.21
CA TYR A 69 -11.08 -5.80 4.30
C TYR A 69 -11.02 -6.46 5.68
N GLN A 70 -9.84 -6.55 6.29
CA GLN A 70 -9.66 -7.11 7.64
C GLN A 70 -10.42 -6.34 8.71
N VAL A 71 -10.50 -5.01 8.58
CA VAL A 71 -11.27 -4.16 9.50
C VAL A 71 -12.76 -4.03 9.13
N GLY A 72 -13.19 -4.62 8.01
CA GLY A 72 -14.59 -4.67 7.59
C GLY A 72 -15.09 -3.44 6.83
N LEU A 73 -14.21 -2.54 6.39
CA LEU A 73 -14.57 -1.36 5.60
C LEU A 73 -14.71 -1.61 4.10
N VAL A 74 -14.13 -2.69 3.61
CA VAL A 74 -14.10 -3.05 2.19
C VAL A 74 -14.97 -4.28 1.98
N SER A 75 -15.83 -4.25 0.96
CA SER A 75 -16.66 -5.40 0.59
C SER A 75 -15.82 -6.54 0.00
N LYS A 76 -16.34 -7.76 0.07
CA LYS A 76 -15.70 -8.95 -0.49
C LYS A 76 -15.45 -8.81 -2.00
N GLU A 77 -16.39 -8.26 -2.73
CA GLU A 77 -16.27 -8.03 -4.17
C GLU A 77 -15.09 -7.12 -4.53
N GLN A 78 -14.91 -6.04 -3.77
CA GLN A 78 -13.79 -5.12 -3.95
C GLN A 78 -12.45 -5.76 -3.58
N TYR A 79 -12.43 -6.65 -2.61
CA TYR A 79 -11.24 -7.41 -2.23
C TYR A 79 -10.86 -8.42 -3.31
N ASP A 80 -11.83 -9.19 -3.84
CA ASP A 80 -11.63 -10.15 -4.92
C ASP A 80 -11.14 -9.48 -6.20
N TYR A 81 -11.64 -8.27 -6.51
CA TYR A 81 -11.15 -7.46 -7.63
C TYR A 81 -9.65 -7.13 -7.50
N VAL A 82 -9.18 -6.80 -6.31
CA VAL A 82 -7.75 -6.51 -6.08
C VAL A 82 -6.90 -7.77 -6.23
N LEU A 83 -7.36 -8.90 -5.73
CA LEU A 83 -6.67 -10.19 -5.92
C LEU A 83 -6.54 -10.53 -7.40
N TRP A 84 -7.61 -10.34 -8.17
CA TRP A 84 -7.58 -10.54 -9.62
C TRP A 84 -6.60 -9.58 -10.31
N LYS A 85 -6.61 -8.29 -9.94
CA LYS A 85 -5.70 -7.27 -10.47
C LYS A 85 -4.24 -7.60 -10.18
N GLU A 86 -3.95 -8.06 -8.96
CA GLU A 86 -2.61 -8.48 -8.55
C GLU A 86 -2.13 -9.69 -9.36
N ALA A 87 -2.95 -10.71 -9.50
CA ALA A 87 -2.65 -11.91 -10.29
C ALA A 87 -2.38 -11.56 -11.76
N LYS A 88 -3.19 -10.68 -12.36
CA LYS A 88 -3.00 -10.19 -13.73
C LYS A 88 -1.70 -9.41 -13.91
N SER A 89 -1.32 -8.59 -12.92
CA SER A 89 -0.07 -7.84 -12.92
C SER A 89 1.17 -8.73 -12.81
N ARG A 90 1.08 -9.78 -11.97
CA ARG A 90 2.15 -10.79 -11.87
C ARG A 90 2.34 -11.55 -13.19
N LYS A 91 1.24 -11.93 -13.84
CA LYS A 91 1.28 -12.63 -15.14
C LYS A 91 1.89 -11.76 -16.23
N LYS A 92 1.58 -10.47 -16.29
CA LYS A 92 2.18 -9.53 -17.25
C LYS A 92 3.68 -9.36 -17.01
N ARG A 93 4.14 -9.26 -15.77
CA ARG A 93 5.58 -9.17 -15.44
C ARG A 93 6.34 -10.43 -15.85
N ALA A 94 5.79 -11.59 -15.59
CA ALA A 94 6.38 -12.87 -16.02
C ALA A 94 6.48 -12.94 -17.55
N CYS A 95 5.44 -12.54 -18.28
CA CYS A 95 5.43 -12.52 -19.75
C CYS A 95 6.44 -11.52 -20.32
N GLY A 96 6.55 -10.30 -19.73
CA GLY A 96 7.55 -9.30 -20.13
C GLY A 96 8.99 -9.77 -19.95
N THR A 97 9.27 -10.53 -18.89
CA THR A 97 10.59 -11.12 -18.65
C THR A 97 10.95 -12.19 -19.71
N TYR A 98 9.96 -12.96 -20.16
CA TYR A 98 10.17 -13.95 -21.23
C TYR A 98 10.44 -13.30 -22.59
N LEU A 99 9.78 -12.20 -22.92
CA LEU A 99 10.02 -11.47 -24.18
C LEU A 99 11.40 -10.80 -24.19
N CYS A 100 11.83 -10.24 -23.07
CA CYS A 100 13.16 -9.65 -22.95
C CYS A 100 14.28 -10.69 -23.12
N ARG A 101 14.15 -11.87 -22.50
CA ARG A 101 15.11 -12.98 -22.69
C ARG A 101 15.13 -13.55 -24.10
N ARG A 102 14.03 -13.44 -24.86
CA ARG A 102 13.98 -13.91 -26.25
C ARG A 102 14.75 -12.98 -27.19
N ASN A 103 14.73 -11.68 -26.93
CA ASN A 103 15.50 -10.69 -27.71
C ASN A 103 17.01 -10.81 -27.49
N GLU A 104 17.45 -11.13 -26.26
CA GLU A 104 18.88 -11.32 -25.98
C GLU A 104 19.48 -12.57 -26.64
N ARG A 105 18.66 -13.56 -27.01
CA ARG A 105 19.11 -14.78 -27.72
C ARG A 105 19.02 -14.67 -29.24
N GLY A 106 18.49 -13.57 -29.77
CA GLY A 106 18.30 -13.36 -31.22
C GLY A 106 19.40 -12.55 -31.91
N THR A 107 20.39 -12.04 -31.19
CA THR A 107 21.50 -11.24 -31.78
C THR A 107 22.85 -11.96 -31.77
N GLY A 108 22.84 -13.25 -31.84
CA GLY A 108 24.05 -14.05 -31.90
C GLY A 108 24.08 -14.99 -33.11
N THR A 109 24.10 -14.45 -34.34
CA THR A 109 24.65 -15.13 -35.52
C THR A 109 24.79 -14.14 -36.67
N ALA A 110 25.97 -13.64 -36.86
CA ALA A 110 26.53 -13.42 -38.19
C ALA A 110 28.01 -13.67 -38.13
#